data_492b0096b9c9e6751e5b80267e8eff65
#
_entry.id   492b0096b9c9e6751e5b80267e8eff65
#
_cell.length_a   1.000
_cell.length_b   1.000
_cell.length_c   1.000
_cell.angle_alpha   90.00
_cell.angle_beta   90.00
_cell.angle_gamma   90.00
#
_symmetry.space_group_name_H-M   'P 1'
#
loop_
_entity.id
_entity.type
_entity.pdbx_description
1 polymer ?
#
loop_
_entity_poly.entity_id
_entity_poly.type
_entity_poly.pdbx_seq_one_letter_code
_entity_poly.pdbx_strand_id
1 'polypeptide(L)'
;IEATCLGYEPLSYKVTITASIGALSLRLKESSLQLNTVTVTAQRGRSINSSSTIDRQAMDHLQATSVKDVMQLLPGVVTSNPDLTSSSYNFIGIRDLNPNMTSVETLGVNSSTVGIYVDGASVKNDASLVGEKATGFGQPVSKGIDMRTISTDNIESVEVVRGVASAEYGNMSAGAVIVKTKQGRTPYEVRVKAVPNTKAVALTKGYALGPDKGFLNVGLDYANAMKDIRTSKDAYDRGTFSVNYSNTFNRDRTPFQFNAKVSGYLSKGTSKPDADDLSQDERKFLDDKSLSLNLNGSWLLNKSWITSLKYVLSHTMTREYARNKALSTFVGVANPGATEPGEGFVEFTPHDYMSDIRNLSMAYYTNAKLMAEVSGRYGKVYNKAMLGAEWSNSGNTGKGQYYEGVRPIQFRPQPFSDIPFMNQVAVFVEEKVPLPVGKTSLTLQAGGRFTYLA
;
A
#
# COMPACT_ATOMS: atom_id res chain seq x y z
N ILE A 1 -4.17 -1.41 37.03
CA ILE A 1 -3.68 -2.09 35.85
C ILE A 1 -4.90 -2.59 35.11
N GLU A 2 -4.95 -2.28 33.82
CA GLU A 2 -5.97 -2.80 32.92
C GLU A 2 -5.26 -3.66 31.87
N ALA A 3 -5.69 -4.91 31.75
CA ALA A 3 -5.17 -5.85 30.78
C ALA A 3 -6.28 -6.20 29.78
N THR A 4 -6.00 -5.97 28.50
CA THR A 4 -6.92 -6.31 27.40
C THR A 4 -6.20 -7.20 26.39
N CYS A 5 -6.87 -8.25 25.95
CA CYS A 5 -6.38 -9.14 24.91
C CYS A 5 -7.56 -9.56 24.04
N LEU A 6 -7.34 -9.65 22.73
CA LEU A 6 -8.38 -10.08 21.81
C LEU A 6 -8.82 -11.52 22.12
N GLY A 7 -10.13 -11.76 22.26
CA GLY A 7 -10.68 -13.06 22.64
C GLY A 7 -10.74 -13.31 24.16
N TYR A 8 -10.42 -12.31 24.97
CA TYR A 8 -10.49 -12.38 26.44
C TYR A 8 -11.29 -11.22 27.01
N GLU A 9 -11.92 -11.44 28.18
CA GLU A 9 -12.61 -10.37 28.91
C GLU A 9 -11.58 -9.37 29.44
N PRO A 10 -11.83 -8.04 29.34
CA PRO A 10 -10.96 -7.03 29.92
C PRO A 10 -10.86 -7.23 31.43
N LEU A 11 -9.64 -7.28 31.95
CA LEU A 11 -9.38 -7.41 33.39
C LEU A 11 -8.84 -6.10 33.94
N SER A 12 -9.60 -5.49 34.86
CA SER A 12 -9.12 -4.37 35.67
C SER A 12 -8.68 -4.89 37.03
N TYR A 13 -7.40 -4.74 37.34
CA TYR A 13 -6.84 -5.19 38.61
C TYR A 13 -6.19 -4.03 39.37
N LYS A 14 -6.69 -3.79 40.60
CA LYS A 14 -6.16 -2.72 41.47
C LYS A 14 -4.99 -3.26 42.28
N VAL A 15 -3.80 -2.77 42.06
CA VAL A 15 -2.58 -3.16 42.79
C VAL A 15 -2.18 -2.00 43.70
N THR A 16 -2.02 -2.28 44.97
CA THR A 16 -1.38 -1.34 45.91
C THR A 16 0.07 -1.79 46.07
N ILE A 17 1.00 -0.97 45.57
CA ILE A 17 2.42 -1.28 45.64
C ILE A 17 2.96 -0.79 46.99
N THR A 18 3.23 -1.71 47.89
CA THR A 18 3.83 -1.44 49.20
C THR A 18 5.31 -1.86 49.26
N ALA A 19 5.77 -2.67 48.31
CA ALA A 19 7.17 -3.13 48.18
C ALA A 19 7.47 -3.43 46.69
N SER A 20 8.74 -3.72 46.38
CA SER A 20 9.11 -4.12 45.04
C SER A 20 8.43 -5.44 44.64
N ILE A 21 7.60 -5.41 43.60
CA ILE A 21 6.90 -6.58 43.06
C ILE A 21 7.74 -7.10 41.89
N GLY A 22 8.31 -8.31 41.99
CA GLY A 22 9.17 -8.89 41.00
C GLY A 22 8.44 -9.38 39.72
N ALA A 23 7.20 -9.88 39.86
CA ALA A 23 6.35 -10.29 38.73
C ALA A 23 4.88 -10.26 39.17
N LEU A 24 4.02 -9.80 38.27
CA LEU A 24 2.57 -9.86 38.39
C LEU A 24 2.02 -10.77 37.27
N SER A 25 1.43 -11.91 37.68
CA SER A 25 0.78 -12.82 36.73
C SER A 25 -0.72 -12.52 36.71
N LEU A 26 -1.23 -12.07 35.57
CA LEU A 26 -2.64 -11.85 35.33
C LEU A 26 -3.20 -12.96 34.45
N ARG A 27 -4.29 -13.60 34.88
CA ARG A 27 -5.02 -14.57 34.07
C ARG A 27 -6.26 -13.92 33.51
N LEU A 28 -6.34 -13.82 32.21
CA LEU A 28 -7.51 -13.34 31.49
C LEU A 28 -8.47 -14.52 31.26
N LYS A 29 -9.76 -14.27 31.41
CA LYS A 29 -10.81 -15.23 31.14
C LYS A 29 -11.18 -15.17 29.66
N GLU A 30 -11.25 -16.30 28.99
CA GLU A 30 -11.69 -16.36 27.60
C GLU A 30 -13.11 -15.82 27.48
N SER A 31 -13.31 -14.86 26.61
CA SER A 31 -14.62 -14.35 26.24
C SER A 31 -15.23 -15.30 25.22
N SER A 32 -16.34 -15.95 25.56
CA SER A 32 -17.18 -16.56 24.54
C SER A 32 -17.71 -15.43 23.66
N LEU A 33 -17.35 -15.42 22.39
CA LEU A 33 -17.82 -14.47 21.39
C LEU A 33 -19.36 -14.49 21.34
N GLN A 34 -20.01 -13.70 22.15
CA GLN A 34 -21.33 -13.22 21.81
C GLN A 34 -21.14 -12.23 20.67
N LEU A 35 -21.70 -12.54 19.53
CA LEU A 35 -21.84 -11.62 18.39
C LEU A 35 -22.65 -10.39 18.86
N ASN A 36 -21.97 -9.47 19.53
CA ASN A 36 -22.52 -8.14 19.74
C ASN A 36 -22.71 -7.50 18.35
N THR A 37 -23.78 -6.77 18.20
CA THR A 37 -24.15 -6.04 16.99
C THR A 37 -22.90 -5.42 16.36
N VAL A 38 -22.45 -5.97 15.24
CA VAL A 38 -21.25 -5.47 14.56
C VAL A 38 -21.60 -4.11 13.96
N THR A 39 -21.06 -3.07 14.57
CA THR A 39 -21.20 -1.73 14.00
C THR A 39 -20.18 -1.59 12.89
N VAL A 40 -20.63 -1.70 11.64
CA VAL A 40 -19.78 -1.60 10.44
C VAL A 40 -19.48 -0.13 10.16
N THR A 41 -18.69 0.48 11.02
CA THR A 41 -18.22 1.85 10.82
C THR A 41 -16.75 1.94 11.19
N ALA A 42 -16.01 2.78 10.45
CA ALA A 42 -14.66 3.12 10.82
C ALA A 42 -14.64 3.78 12.21
N GLN A 43 -13.93 3.20 13.14
CA GLN A 43 -13.78 3.76 14.47
C GLN A 43 -12.85 4.96 14.43
N ARG A 44 -13.29 6.08 15.02
CA ARG A 44 -12.44 7.26 15.12
C ARG A 44 -11.31 6.98 16.11
N GLY A 45 -10.06 7.11 15.66
CA GLY A 45 -8.90 6.93 16.52
C GLY A 45 -8.89 7.92 17.67
N ARG A 46 -8.43 7.48 18.85
CA ARG A 46 -8.19 8.36 20.02
C ARG A 46 -6.90 9.17 19.88
N SER A 47 -6.24 9.14 18.72
CA SER A 47 -5.03 9.92 18.48
C SER A 47 -5.39 11.38 18.20
N ILE A 48 -4.41 12.28 18.35
CA ILE A 48 -4.53 13.71 18.04
C ILE A 48 -4.87 13.93 16.57
N ASN A 49 -4.42 13.03 15.72
CA ASN A 49 -4.66 13.07 14.28
C ASN A 49 -6.08 12.57 14.00
N SER A 50 -6.74 13.15 13.01
CA SER A 50 -8.02 12.65 12.50
C SER A 50 -7.80 11.31 11.80
N SER A 51 -7.65 10.25 12.58
CA SER A 51 -7.51 8.90 12.07
C SER A 51 -8.81 8.11 12.21
N SER A 52 -9.03 7.21 11.26
CA SER A 52 -10.13 6.24 11.30
C SER A 52 -9.52 4.85 11.14
N THR A 53 -9.84 3.96 12.07
CA THR A 53 -9.36 2.57 12.03
C THR A 53 -10.51 1.66 11.63
N ILE A 54 -10.27 0.82 10.66
CA ILE A 54 -11.15 -0.22 10.18
C ILE A 54 -10.54 -1.54 10.60
N ASP A 55 -11.24 -2.27 11.44
CA ASP A 55 -10.79 -3.56 11.98
C ASP A 55 -11.16 -4.73 11.07
N ARG A 56 -10.71 -5.92 11.46
CA ARG A 56 -10.98 -7.16 10.72
C ARG A 56 -12.48 -7.44 10.60
N GLN A 57 -13.25 -7.21 11.68
CA GLN A 57 -14.69 -7.50 11.69
C GLN A 57 -15.44 -6.64 10.67
N ALA A 58 -15.10 -5.36 10.58
CA ALA A 58 -15.71 -4.46 9.59
C ALA A 58 -15.36 -4.88 8.15
N MET A 59 -14.12 -5.31 7.91
CA MET A 59 -13.70 -5.82 6.60
C MET A 59 -14.40 -7.12 6.22
N ASP A 60 -14.61 -8.03 7.17
CA ASP A 60 -15.33 -9.30 6.95
C ASP A 60 -16.81 -9.07 6.65
N HIS A 61 -17.42 -8.11 7.36
CA HIS A 61 -18.81 -7.76 7.15
C HIS A 61 -19.04 -7.11 5.77
N LEU A 62 -18.13 -6.24 5.35
CA LEU A 62 -18.12 -5.64 4.01
C LEU A 62 -17.81 -6.67 2.91
N GLN A 63 -17.26 -7.83 3.26
CA GLN A 63 -16.71 -8.80 2.32
C GLN A 63 -15.70 -8.19 1.35
N ALA A 64 -14.87 -7.28 1.88
CA ALA A 64 -13.87 -6.59 1.11
C ALA A 64 -12.87 -7.56 0.45
N THR A 65 -12.55 -7.34 -0.81
CA THR A 65 -11.60 -8.15 -1.58
C THR A 65 -10.25 -7.43 -1.73
N SER A 66 -10.28 -6.11 -1.64
CA SER A 66 -9.10 -5.24 -1.75
C SER A 66 -9.18 -4.10 -0.75
N VAL A 67 -8.05 -3.45 -0.48
CA VAL A 67 -8.01 -2.26 0.40
C VAL A 67 -8.87 -1.13 -0.16
N LYS A 68 -9.05 -1.03 -1.47
CA LYS A 68 -10.00 -0.07 -2.06
C LYS A 68 -11.40 -0.23 -1.51
N ASP A 69 -11.88 -1.46 -1.37
CA ASP A 69 -13.23 -1.73 -0.88
C ASP A 69 -13.39 -1.23 0.56
N VAL A 70 -12.33 -1.36 1.36
CA VAL A 70 -12.28 -0.91 2.76
C VAL A 70 -12.45 0.60 2.88
N MET A 71 -11.95 1.36 1.90
CA MET A 71 -12.05 2.82 1.90
C MET A 71 -13.49 3.34 1.82
N GLN A 72 -14.44 2.54 1.34
CA GLN A 72 -15.87 2.90 1.30
C GLN A 72 -16.47 3.14 2.69
N LEU A 73 -15.87 2.59 3.74
CA LEU A 73 -16.30 2.80 5.12
C LEU A 73 -15.91 4.18 5.67
N LEU A 74 -15.11 4.94 4.93
CA LEU A 74 -14.64 6.25 5.37
C LEU A 74 -15.59 7.36 4.96
N PRO A 75 -15.99 8.26 5.88
CA PRO A 75 -16.78 9.41 5.55
C PRO A 75 -16.07 10.33 4.54
N GLY A 76 -16.78 10.74 3.48
CA GLY A 76 -16.26 11.69 2.48
C GLY A 76 -15.33 11.09 1.43
N VAL A 77 -15.15 9.77 1.40
CA VAL A 77 -14.50 9.08 0.28
C VAL A 77 -15.57 8.70 -0.73
N VAL A 78 -15.48 9.29 -1.92
CA VAL A 78 -16.31 8.87 -3.06
C VAL A 78 -15.57 7.74 -3.76
N THR A 79 -16.02 6.52 -3.56
CA THR A 79 -15.50 5.36 -4.28
C THR A 79 -16.47 4.96 -5.38
N SER A 80 -15.97 4.73 -6.57
CA SER A 80 -16.71 3.98 -7.57
C SER A 80 -16.94 2.55 -7.05
N ASN A 81 -17.99 1.88 -7.52
CA ASN A 81 -18.33 0.51 -7.15
C ASN A 81 -17.07 -0.38 -7.01
N PRO A 82 -17.00 -1.26 -5.99
CA PRO A 82 -15.90 -2.20 -5.81
C PRO A 82 -15.89 -3.18 -6.96
N ASP A 83 -15.19 -2.82 -8.01
CA ASP A 83 -15.04 -3.61 -9.21
C ASP A 83 -13.55 -3.86 -9.47
N LEU A 84 -13.13 -5.11 -9.35
CA LEU A 84 -11.77 -5.51 -9.67
C LEU A 84 -11.49 -5.47 -11.18
N THR A 85 -12.52 -5.41 -12.03
CA THR A 85 -12.34 -5.37 -13.49
C THR A 85 -12.13 -3.96 -14.03
N SER A 86 -12.43 -2.93 -13.23
CA SER A 86 -12.25 -1.56 -13.65
C SER A 86 -10.78 -1.31 -14.00
N SER A 87 -10.52 -1.04 -15.26
CA SER A 87 -9.20 -0.68 -15.76
C SER A 87 -8.76 0.72 -15.33
N SER A 88 -9.64 1.47 -14.72
CA SER A 88 -9.30 2.72 -14.08
C SER A 88 -8.53 2.43 -12.79
N TYR A 89 -7.33 2.99 -12.69
CA TYR A 89 -6.48 2.81 -11.52
C TYR A 89 -7.22 3.17 -10.25
N ASN A 90 -7.13 2.28 -9.28
CA ASN A 90 -7.74 2.46 -8.00
C ASN A 90 -6.88 3.38 -7.14
N PHE A 91 -7.03 4.68 -7.33
CA PHE A 91 -6.43 5.68 -6.44
C PHE A 91 -7.20 5.73 -5.13
N ILE A 92 -6.47 5.82 -4.04
CA ILE A 92 -7.07 6.26 -2.78
C ILE A 92 -7.04 7.77 -2.78
N GLY A 93 -8.12 8.40 -3.25
CA GLY A 93 -8.34 9.82 -3.06
C GLY A 93 -8.82 10.09 -1.64
N ILE A 94 -7.97 10.64 -0.79
CA ILE A 94 -8.39 11.23 0.48
C ILE A 94 -8.55 12.72 0.23
N ARG A 95 -9.78 13.25 0.38
CA ARG A 95 -10.14 14.63 0.07
C ARG A 95 -10.01 15.01 -1.42
N ASP A 96 -10.32 14.08 -2.29
CA ASP A 96 -10.35 14.36 -3.71
C ASP A 96 -11.57 15.25 -4.03
N LEU A 97 -11.32 16.45 -4.50
CA LEU A 97 -12.38 17.44 -4.81
C LEU A 97 -13.01 17.18 -6.18
N ASN A 98 -12.42 16.30 -6.99
CA ASN A 98 -12.94 16.04 -8.32
C ASN A 98 -12.75 14.56 -8.73
N PRO A 99 -13.77 13.71 -8.47
CA PRO A 99 -13.71 12.28 -8.82
C PRO A 99 -13.72 12.00 -10.33
N ASN A 100 -13.97 13.00 -11.16
CA ASN A 100 -14.05 12.87 -12.61
C ASN A 100 -12.75 13.28 -13.35
N MET A 101 -11.66 13.52 -12.63
CA MET A 101 -10.39 13.87 -13.26
C MET A 101 -9.75 12.65 -13.92
N THR A 102 -9.92 12.56 -15.22
CA THR A 102 -9.41 11.44 -16.07
C THR A 102 -8.11 11.77 -16.80
N SER A 103 -7.53 12.97 -16.58
CA SER A 103 -6.28 13.32 -17.24
C SER A 103 -5.08 12.62 -16.57
N VAL A 104 -4.17 12.05 -17.36
CA VAL A 104 -2.98 11.34 -16.91
C VAL A 104 -2.08 12.22 -16.02
N GLU A 105 -2.02 13.52 -16.30
CA GLU A 105 -1.23 14.48 -15.52
C GLU A 105 -1.78 14.65 -14.10
N THR A 106 -3.09 14.74 -13.96
CA THR A 106 -3.74 14.85 -12.64
C THR A 106 -3.67 13.56 -11.85
N LEU A 107 -3.72 12.41 -12.52
CA LEU A 107 -3.56 11.11 -11.90
C LEU A 107 -2.15 10.95 -11.30
N GLY A 108 -1.10 11.38 -12.01
CA GLY A 108 0.28 11.34 -11.53
C GLY A 108 0.50 12.17 -10.26
N VAL A 109 -0.10 13.37 -10.18
CA VAL A 109 -0.03 14.24 -9.00
C VAL A 109 -0.82 13.63 -7.83
N ASN A 110 -2.02 13.14 -8.06
CA ASN A 110 -2.87 12.58 -7.00
C ASN A 110 -2.31 11.28 -6.42
N SER A 111 -1.64 10.45 -7.23
CA SER A 111 -1.04 9.20 -6.77
C SER A 111 0.07 9.40 -5.75
N SER A 112 0.74 10.55 -5.74
CA SER A 112 1.81 10.89 -4.80
C SER A 112 1.32 11.59 -3.55
N THR A 113 0.02 11.95 -3.45
CA THR A 113 -0.51 12.72 -2.33
C THR A 113 -0.85 11.87 -1.11
N VAL A 114 -1.14 10.58 -1.29
CA VAL A 114 -1.49 9.64 -0.23
C VAL A 114 -0.35 8.65 -0.01
N GLY A 115 0.22 8.63 1.19
CA GLY A 115 1.21 7.64 1.60
C GLY A 115 0.54 6.31 1.96
N ILE A 116 1.05 5.20 1.42
CA ILE A 116 0.58 3.85 1.77
C ILE A 116 1.71 3.10 2.47
N TYR A 117 1.40 2.55 3.64
CA TYR A 117 2.35 1.84 4.47
C TYR A 117 1.79 0.47 4.84
N VAL A 118 2.57 -0.58 4.63
CA VAL A 118 2.22 -1.95 5.03
C VAL A 118 3.27 -2.43 6.03
N ASP A 119 2.83 -2.70 7.26
CA ASP A 119 3.71 -3.10 8.38
C ASP A 119 4.91 -2.13 8.56
N GLY A 120 4.66 -0.83 8.42
CA GLY A 120 5.65 0.24 8.56
C GLY A 120 6.51 0.51 7.32
N ALA A 121 6.53 -0.38 6.33
CA ALA A 121 7.21 -0.16 5.05
C ALA A 121 6.34 0.70 4.11
N SER A 122 6.97 1.69 3.48
CA SER A 122 6.32 2.49 2.45
C SER A 122 6.11 1.65 1.18
N VAL A 123 4.89 1.61 0.69
CA VAL A 123 4.57 1.06 -0.63
C VAL A 123 4.57 2.22 -1.61
N LYS A 124 5.40 2.11 -2.63
CA LYS A 124 5.56 3.16 -3.65
C LYS A 124 5.37 2.58 -5.04
N ASN A 125 5.00 3.43 -5.97
CA ASN A 125 4.93 3.10 -7.40
C ASN A 125 5.42 4.28 -8.27
N ASP A 126 6.16 5.21 -7.69
CA ASP A 126 6.66 6.42 -8.36
C ASP A 126 7.68 6.12 -9.47
N ALA A 127 8.45 5.04 -9.36
CA ALA A 127 9.36 4.58 -10.40
C ALA A 127 8.70 3.72 -11.49
N SER A 128 7.45 3.29 -11.31
CA SER A 128 6.71 2.63 -12.38
C SER A 128 6.07 3.66 -13.30
N LEU A 129 6.55 3.71 -14.53
CA LEU A 129 6.19 4.74 -15.51
C LEU A 129 5.26 4.17 -16.60
N VAL A 130 4.49 3.15 -16.28
CA VAL A 130 3.54 2.51 -17.20
C VAL A 130 2.27 3.34 -17.32
N GLY A 131 2.27 4.39 -18.14
CA GLY A 131 1.10 5.21 -18.46
C GLY A 131 -0.01 4.44 -19.18
N GLU A 132 -1.26 4.81 -18.96
CA GLU A 132 -2.41 4.15 -19.60
C GLU A 132 -2.53 4.45 -21.09
N LYS A 133 -2.00 5.59 -21.51
CA LYS A 133 -1.95 6.01 -22.93
C LYS A 133 -0.50 6.14 -23.33
N ALA A 134 0.03 5.11 -23.93
CA ALA A 134 1.21 5.20 -24.75
C ALA A 134 0.83 5.96 -26.05
N THR A 135 0.35 7.21 -25.93
CA THR A 135 0.09 8.06 -27.07
C THR A 135 1.23 9.04 -27.22
N GLY A 136 2.04 8.77 -28.18
CA GLY A 136 2.97 9.64 -28.88
C GLY A 136 3.92 10.50 -28.06
N PHE A 137 3.52 11.64 -27.58
CA PHE A 137 4.37 12.61 -26.87
C PHE A 137 4.15 12.67 -25.36
N GLY A 138 3.30 11.81 -24.80
CA GLY A 138 3.03 11.81 -23.37
C GLY A 138 4.28 11.44 -22.57
N GLN A 139 4.64 12.25 -21.59
CA GLN A 139 5.65 11.87 -20.62
C GLN A 139 5.19 10.60 -19.87
N PRO A 140 6.06 9.62 -19.68
CA PRO A 140 5.72 8.48 -18.85
C PRO A 140 5.49 8.94 -17.42
N VAL A 141 4.30 8.69 -16.90
CA VAL A 141 3.91 9.05 -15.53
C VAL A 141 3.56 7.82 -14.73
N SER A 142 3.84 7.88 -13.43
CA SER A 142 3.38 6.87 -12.50
C SER A 142 1.86 6.90 -12.38
N LYS A 143 1.25 5.72 -12.38
CA LYS A 143 -0.20 5.53 -12.19
C LYS A 143 -0.61 5.54 -10.73
N GLY A 144 0.34 5.55 -9.80
CA GLY A 144 0.10 5.28 -8.39
C GLY A 144 0.01 3.78 -8.11
N ILE A 145 -0.42 3.47 -6.90
CA ILE A 145 -0.49 2.09 -6.42
C ILE A 145 -1.83 1.49 -6.82
N ASP A 146 -1.81 0.36 -7.50
CA ASP A 146 -3.02 -0.40 -7.76
C ASP A 146 -3.48 -1.11 -6.49
N MET A 147 -4.48 -0.56 -5.84
CA MET A 147 -5.02 -1.08 -4.58
C MET A 147 -5.70 -2.44 -4.74
N ARG A 148 -6.00 -2.86 -5.98
CA ARG A 148 -6.50 -4.22 -6.25
C ARG A 148 -5.47 -5.28 -5.89
N THR A 149 -4.18 -4.95 -5.93
CA THR A 149 -3.08 -5.88 -5.64
C THR A 149 -2.90 -6.15 -4.15
N ILE A 150 -3.48 -5.33 -3.27
CA ILE A 150 -3.42 -5.52 -1.81
C ILE A 150 -4.69 -6.24 -1.35
N SER A 151 -4.59 -7.57 -1.18
CA SER A 151 -5.66 -8.41 -0.66
C SER A 151 -5.97 -8.09 0.80
N THR A 152 -7.26 -8.06 1.15
CA THR A 152 -7.71 -7.85 2.53
C THR A 152 -7.63 -9.10 3.40
N ASP A 153 -7.43 -10.28 2.84
CA ASP A 153 -7.54 -11.54 3.58
C ASP A 153 -6.46 -11.72 4.66
N ASN A 154 -5.27 -11.16 4.45
CA ASN A 154 -4.18 -11.18 5.43
C ASN A 154 -4.04 -9.87 6.22
N ILE A 155 -5.04 -8.99 6.17
CA ILE A 155 -5.03 -7.72 6.89
C ILE A 155 -5.76 -7.85 8.23
N GLU A 156 -5.15 -7.32 9.28
CA GLU A 156 -5.74 -7.20 10.62
C GLU A 156 -6.51 -5.89 10.76
N SER A 157 -5.90 -4.79 10.34
CA SER A 157 -6.52 -3.47 10.41
C SER A 157 -5.97 -2.52 9.35
N VAL A 158 -6.80 -1.56 8.96
CA VAL A 158 -6.43 -0.43 8.09
C VAL A 158 -6.71 0.85 8.87
N GLU A 159 -5.68 1.64 9.11
CA GLU A 159 -5.80 2.97 9.70
C GLU A 159 -5.61 4.02 8.61
N VAL A 160 -6.56 4.94 8.50
CA VAL A 160 -6.50 6.06 7.57
C VAL A 160 -6.34 7.34 8.34
N VAL A 161 -5.19 7.98 8.17
CA VAL A 161 -4.85 9.26 8.77
C VAL A 161 -5.19 10.37 7.78
N ARG A 162 -6.10 11.26 8.18
CA ARG A 162 -6.53 12.42 7.42
C ARG A 162 -6.05 13.68 8.13
N GLY A 163 -5.19 14.44 7.52
CA GLY A 163 -4.62 15.66 8.10
C GLY A 163 -3.13 15.52 8.38
N VAL A 164 -2.65 16.16 9.46
CA VAL A 164 -1.23 16.15 9.81
C VAL A 164 -0.88 14.78 10.39
N ALA A 165 -0.12 14.00 9.64
CA ALA A 165 0.41 12.73 10.11
C ALA A 165 1.69 12.96 10.93
N SER A 166 2.17 11.89 11.58
CA SER A 166 3.47 11.91 12.28
C SER A 166 4.61 12.23 11.30
N ALA A 167 5.64 12.91 11.77
CA ALA A 167 6.84 13.24 11.00
C ALA A 167 7.60 12.01 10.49
N GLU A 168 7.33 10.82 11.05
CA GLU A 168 7.86 9.55 10.54
C GLU A 168 7.36 9.18 9.14
N TYR A 169 6.21 9.72 8.73
CA TYR A 169 5.63 9.50 7.41
C TYR A 169 5.99 10.67 6.50
N GLY A 170 6.64 10.39 5.39
CA GLY A 170 7.03 11.38 4.40
C GLY A 170 6.28 11.24 3.08
N ASN A 171 6.50 12.20 2.18
CA ASN A 171 6.00 12.15 0.79
C ASN A 171 4.48 12.02 0.69
N MET A 172 3.75 12.75 1.52
CA MET A 172 2.29 12.77 1.48
C MET A 172 1.77 14.17 1.81
N SER A 173 0.73 14.60 1.13
CA SER A 173 0.06 15.89 1.35
C SER A 173 -1.41 15.73 1.75
N ALA A 174 -2.07 14.65 1.36
CA ALA A 174 -3.48 14.42 1.62
C ALA A 174 -3.75 13.50 2.83
N GLY A 175 -2.82 12.61 3.16
CA GLY A 175 -2.96 11.67 4.28
C GLY A 175 -2.19 10.37 4.08
N ALA A 176 -2.41 9.42 5.00
CA ALA A 176 -1.76 8.12 4.97
C ALA A 176 -2.75 6.97 5.19
N VAL A 177 -2.51 5.85 4.51
CA VAL A 177 -3.17 4.58 4.73
C VAL A 177 -2.15 3.61 5.32
N ILE A 178 -2.39 3.19 6.55
CA ILE A 178 -1.49 2.32 7.30
C ILE A 178 -2.17 0.97 7.45
N VAL A 179 -1.61 -0.02 6.78
CA VAL A 179 -2.09 -1.41 6.78
C VAL A 179 -1.26 -2.22 7.74
N LYS A 180 -1.93 -2.93 8.66
CA LYS A 180 -1.32 -3.91 9.53
C LYS A 180 -1.77 -5.31 9.14
N THR A 181 -0.82 -6.22 8.94
CA THR A 181 -1.14 -7.60 8.57
C THR A 181 -1.26 -8.49 9.80
N LYS A 182 -1.99 -9.61 9.64
CA LYS A 182 -2.18 -10.60 10.70
C LYS A 182 -0.85 -11.16 11.18
N GLN A 183 -0.68 -11.23 12.50
CA GLN A 183 0.51 -11.77 13.16
C GLN A 183 0.09 -12.72 14.30
N GLY A 184 1.00 -13.58 14.71
CA GLY A 184 0.75 -14.50 15.81
C GLY A 184 0.01 -15.77 15.39
N ARG A 185 -0.52 -16.49 16.36
CA ARG A 185 -1.29 -17.72 16.14
C ARG A 185 -2.70 -17.37 15.68
N THR A 186 -3.09 -17.82 14.48
CA THR A 186 -4.46 -17.72 13.97
C THR A 186 -4.98 -19.08 13.55
N PRO A 187 -6.30 -19.34 13.61
CA PRO A 187 -6.88 -20.58 13.08
C PRO A 187 -6.68 -20.69 11.57
N TYR A 188 -7.06 -21.84 10.99
CA TYR A 188 -7.26 -21.93 9.55
C TYR A 188 -8.48 -21.09 9.19
N GLU A 189 -8.30 -20.17 8.29
CA GLU A 189 -9.39 -19.41 7.69
C GLU A 189 -9.41 -19.69 6.19
N VAL A 190 -10.53 -20.20 5.72
CA VAL A 190 -10.82 -20.34 4.29
C VAL A 190 -11.97 -19.40 3.98
N ARG A 191 -11.75 -18.49 3.05
CA ARG A 191 -12.80 -17.59 2.57
C ARG A 191 -13.10 -17.89 1.11
N VAL A 192 -14.37 -18.02 0.79
CA VAL A 192 -14.86 -18.15 -0.58
C VAL A 192 -15.85 -17.03 -0.82
N LYS A 193 -15.63 -16.26 -1.89
CA LYS A 193 -16.53 -15.20 -2.35
C LYS A 193 -17.00 -15.54 -3.75
N ALA A 194 -18.31 -15.51 -3.96
CA ALA A 194 -18.93 -15.71 -5.27
C ALA A 194 -20.02 -14.66 -5.45
N VAL A 195 -19.74 -13.63 -6.23
CA VAL A 195 -20.68 -12.62 -6.67
C VAL A 195 -20.71 -12.61 -8.20
N PRO A 196 -21.72 -12.03 -8.85
CA PRO A 196 -21.88 -12.17 -10.29
C PRO A 196 -20.62 -11.85 -11.11
N ASN A 197 -19.87 -10.84 -10.73
CA ASN A 197 -18.69 -10.38 -11.45
C ASN A 197 -17.35 -10.71 -10.78
N THR A 198 -17.33 -11.31 -9.58
CA THR A 198 -16.09 -11.62 -8.88
C THR A 198 -16.18 -12.96 -8.16
N LYS A 199 -15.18 -13.80 -8.36
CA LYS A 199 -14.97 -15.06 -7.64
C LYS A 199 -13.62 -14.99 -6.96
N ALA A 200 -13.57 -15.31 -5.66
CA ALA A 200 -12.30 -15.31 -4.92
C ALA A 200 -12.25 -16.44 -3.91
N VAL A 201 -11.05 -16.93 -3.67
CA VAL A 201 -10.74 -17.90 -2.62
C VAL A 201 -9.48 -17.43 -1.90
N ALA A 202 -9.51 -17.51 -0.58
CA ALA A 202 -8.36 -17.19 0.25
C ALA A 202 -8.16 -18.23 1.34
N LEU A 203 -6.91 -18.48 1.68
CA LEU A 203 -6.47 -19.36 2.76
C LEU A 203 -5.44 -18.63 3.61
N THR A 204 -5.70 -18.52 4.90
CA THR A 204 -4.75 -17.96 5.85
C THR A 204 -4.58 -18.84 7.08
N LYS A 205 -3.35 -18.86 7.64
CA LYS A 205 -3.00 -19.64 8.84
C LYS A 205 -1.81 -19.03 9.56
N GLY A 206 -1.91 -18.93 10.90
CA GLY A 206 -0.78 -18.60 11.77
C GLY A 206 -0.38 -19.81 12.62
N TYR A 207 0.87 -20.24 12.48
CA TYR A 207 1.46 -21.34 13.22
C TYR A 207 2.29 -20.81 14.38
N ALA A 208 2.10 -21.37 15.58
CA ALA A 208 3.06 -21.22 16.66
C ALA A 208 4.18 -22.27 16.48
N LEU A 209 5.42 -21.82 16.34
CA LEU A 209 6.55 -22.73 16.07
C LEU A 209 7.10 -23.42 17.33
N GLY A 210 6.55 -23.08 18.48
CA GLY A 210 6.91 -23.63 19.78
C GLY A 210 7.33 -22.56 20.79
N PRO A 211 7.68 -22.94 22.01
CA PRO A 211 8.18 -22.02 23.01
C PRO A 211 9.36 -21.20 22.48
N ASP A 212 9.26 -19.88 22.55
CA ASP A 212 10.28 -18.91 22.15
C ASP A 212 10.74 -18.92 20.67
N LYS A 213 10.13 -19.78 19.83
CA LYS A 213 10.45 -19.86 18.39
C LYS A 213 9.62 -18.92 17.52
N GLY A 214 8.64 -18.21 18.13
CA GLY A 214 7.79 -17.26 17.43
C GLY A 214 6.67 -17.89 16.62
N PHE A 215 6.21 -17.15 15.61
CA PHE A 215 5.04 -17.47 14.82
C PHE A 215 5.35 -17.36 13.33
N LEU A 216 4.71 -18.21 12.54
CA LEU A 216 4.77 -18.19 11.08
C LEU A 216 3.33 -18.02 10.54
N ASN A 217 3.06 -16.90 9.89
CA ASN A 217 1.79 -16.65 9.21
C ASN A 217 1.95 -16.86 7.71
N VAL A 218 1.03 -17.61 7.13
CA VAL A 218 0.99 -17.88 5.68
C VAL A 218 -0.37 -17.46 5.17
N GLY A 219 -0.40 -16.74 4.06
CA GLY A 219 -1.59 -16.33 3.37
C GLY A 219 -1.46 -16.56 1.86
N LEU A 220 -2.51 -17.08 1.26
CA LEU A 220 -2.67 -17.26 -0.19
C LEU A 220 -4.05 -16.76 -0.57
N ASP A 221 -4.15 -16.06 -1.67
CA ASP A 221 -5.42 -15.59 -2.21
C ASP A 221 -5.41 -15.66 -3.73
N TYR A 222 -6.55 -15.97 -4.31
CA TYR A 222 -6.81 -15.88 -5.74
C TYR A 222 -8.17 -15.24 -5.96
N ALA A 223 -8.21 -14.27 -6.88
CA ALA A 223 -9.44 -13.60 -7.29
C ALA A 223 -9.50 -13.51 -8.82
N ASN A 224 -10.66 -13.85 -9.36
CA ASN A 224 -11.00 -13.66 -10.76
C ASN A 224 -12.22 -12.74 -10.84
N ALA A 225 -12.13 -11.70 -11.65
CA ALA A 225 -13.22 -10.76 -11.86
C ALA A 225 -13.46 -10.55 -13.36
N MET A 226 -14.73 -10.39 -13.73
CA MET A 226 -15.18 -10.13 -15.10
C MET A 226 -16.20 -9.00 -15.09
N LYS A 227 -16.04 -8.03 -15.99
CA LYS A 227 -16.97 -6.92 -16.09
C LYS A 227 -18.38 -7.37 -16.47
N ASP A 228 -18.45 -8.29 -17.42
CA ASP A 228 -19.68 -8.96 -17.81
C ASP A 228 -19.42 -10.46 -17.98
N ILE A 229 -20.05 -11.27 -17.13
CA ILE A 229 -19.88 -12.73 -17.12
C ILE A 229 -20.35 -13.38 -18.45
N ARG A 230 -21.23 -12.72 -19.19
CA ARG A 230 -21.75 -13.21 -20.47
C ARG A 230 -20.74 -13.08 -21.60
N THR A 231 -19.93 -12.05 -21.57
CA THR A 231 -19.02 -11.71 -22.69
C THR A 231 -17.56 -12.04 -22.41
N SER A 232 -17.14 -12.15 -21.16
CA SER A 232 -15.74 -12.39 -20.72
C SER A 232 -14.73 -11.44 -21.41
N LYS A 233 -15.18 -10.24 -21.83
CA LYS A 233 -14.37 -9.31 -22.62
C LYS A 233 -13.32 -8.62 -21.78
N ASP A 234 -13.72 -8.18 -20.57
CA ASP A 234 -12.84 -7.54 -19.60
C ASP A 234 -12.72 -8.44 -18.38
N ALA A 235 -11.57 -9.05 -18.22
CA ALA A 235 -11.26 -9.95 -17.12
C ALA A 235 -10.01 -9.49 -16.38
N TYR A 236 -10.00 -9.74 -15.08
CA TYR A 236 -8.87 -9.49 -14.21
C TYR A 236 -8.65 -10.68 -13.28
N ASP A 237 -7.44 -11.19 -13.28
CA ASP A 237 -6.99 -12.25 -12.39
C ASP A 237 -5.93 -11.70 -11.44
N ARG A 238 -6.00 -12.11 -10.19
CA ARG A 238 -5.00 -11.78 -9.17
C ARG A 238 -4.73 -12.99 -8.30
N GLY A 239 -3.47 -13.34 -8.12
CA GLY A 239 -3.00 -14.24 -7.09
C GLY A 239 -2.07 -13.49 -6.14
N THR A 240 -2.25 -13.61 -4.83
CA THR A 240 -1.34 -13.06 -3.84
C THR A 240 -0.81 -14.12 -2.90
N PHE A 241 0.39 -13.93 -2.40
CA PHE A 241 0.96 -14.76 -1.36
C PHE A 241 1.67 -13.90 -0.32
N SER A 242 1.70 -14.40 0.91
CA SER A 242 2.48 -13.78 1.99
C SER A 242 2.95 -14.84 2.98
N VAL A 243 4.19 -14.70 3.42
CA VAL A 243 4.79 -15.48 4.50
C VAL A 243 5.42 -14.49 5.46
N ASN A 244 5.00 -14.53 6.72
CA ASN A 244 5.47 -13.62 7.75
C ASN A 244 5.96 -14.42 8.96
N TYR A 245 7.22 -14.25 9.33
CA TYR A 245 7.77 -14.75 10.58
C TYR A 245 7.84 -13.62 11.59
N SER A 246 7.35 -13.87 12.82
CA SER A 246 7.41 -12.91 13.91
C SER A 246 7.88 -13.57 15.19
N ASN A 247 8.79 -12.90 15.90
CA ASN A 247 9.28 -13.37 17.21
C ASN A 247 9.64 -12.18 18.10
N THR A 248 9.63 -12.44 19.41
CA THR A 248 10.14 -11.51 20.42
C THR A 248 11.22 -12.20 21.21
N PHE A 249 12.44 -11.76 21.04
CA PHE A 249 13.62 -12.25 21.76
C PHE A 249 13.82 -11.45 23.05
N ASN A 250 14.51 -12.04 24.02
CA ASN A 250 14.91 -11.38 25.26
C ASN A 250 13.77 -10.70 26.01
N ARG A 251 12.64 -11.41 26.16
CA ARG A 251 11.34 -10.88 26.66
C ARG A 251 11.41 -10.26 28.05
N ASP A 252 12.31 -10.77 28.91
CA ASP A 252 12.34 -10.39 30.33
C ASP A 252 13.10 -9.08 30.61
N ARG A 253 14.08 -8.72 29.78
CA ARG A 253 14.96 -7.57 30.04
C ARG A 253 14.83 -6.45 28.99
N THR A 254 15.16 -6.78 27.76
CA THR A 254 15.18 -5.82 26.64
C THR A 254 14.50 -6.47 25.43
N PRO A 255 13.17 -6.56 25.42
CA PRO A 255 12.45 -7.23 24.34
C PRO A 255 12.83 -6.70 22.97
N PHE A 256 13.26 -7.63 22.11
CA PHE A 256 13.57 -7.36 20.72
C PHE A 256 12.54 -8.04 19.83
N GLN A 257 11.66 -7.24 19.27
CA GLN A 257 10.66 -7.68 18.32
C GLN A 257 11.26 -7.73 16.92
N PHE A 258 11.07 -8.84 16.25
CA PHE A 258 11.57 -9.09 14.91
C PHE A 258 10.43 -9.63 14.05
N ASN A 259 10.18 -9.00 12.92
CA ASN A 259 9.25 -9.44 11.89
C ASN A 259 9.98 -9.48 10.56
N ALA A 260 9.85 -10.62 9.85
CA ALA A 260 10.38 -10.81 8.50
C ALA A 260 9.26 -11.31 7.60
N LYS A 261 8.93 -10.57 6.56
CA LYS A 261 7.83 -10.86 5.65
C LYS A 261 8.31 -10.91 4.21
N VAL A 262 7.89 -11.95 3.53
CA VAL A 262 7.97 -12.07 2.07
C VAL A 262 6.55 -12.07 1.55
N SER A 263 6.25 -11.22 0.59
CA SER A 263 4.93 -11.16 -0.03
C SER A 263 5.05 -10.79 -1.49
N GLY A 264 4.05 -11.15 -2.27
CA GLY A 264 4.01 -10.81 -3.66
C GLY A 264 2.65 -11.02 -4.28
N TYR A 265 2.51 -10.54 -5.52
CA TYR A 265 1.32 -10.77 -6.31
C TYR A 265 1.67 -11.03 -7.76
N LEU A 266 0.72 -11.68 -8.42
CA LEU A 266 0.67 -11.88 -9.87
C LEU A 266 -0.70 -11.39 -10.30
N SER A 267 -0.77 -10.46 -11.25
CA SER A 267 -2.06 -10.01 -11.79
C SER A 267 -2.05 -9.96 -13.29
N LYS A 268 -3.21 -10.20 -13.88
CA LYS A 268 -3.44 -10.23 -15.31
C LYS A 268 -4.74 -9.52 -15.64
N GLY A 269 -4.69 -8.54 -16.50
CA GLY A 269 -5.85 -7.87 -17.05
C GLY A 269 -5.93 -8.08 -18.55
N THR A 270 -7.08 -8.50 -19.06
CA THR A 270 -7.30 -8.69 -20.49
C THR A 270 -8.59 -8.01 -20.91
N SER A 271 -8.52 -7.23 -21.98
CA SER A 271 -9.69 -6.76 -22.71
C SER A 271 -9.69 -7.39 -24.10
N LYS A 272 -10.79 -8.02 -24.50
CA LYS A 272 -10.96 -8.64 -25.80
C LYS A 272 -11.83 -7.75 -26.69
N PRO A 273 -11.55 -7.68 -28.01
CA PRO A 273 -12.39 -6.93 -28.92
C PRO A 273 -13.79 -7.55 -29.02
N ASP A 274 -14.76 -6.73 -29.43
CA ASP A 274 -16.06 -7.22 -29.80
C ASP A 274 -15.96 -8.01 -31.12
N ALA A 275 -16.52 -9.22 -31.14
CA ALA A 275 -16.51 -10.05 -32.34
C ALA A 275 -17.33 -9.43 -33.50
N ASP A 276 -18.31 -8.60 -33.14
CA ASP A 276 -19.19 -7.94 -34.08
C ASP A 276 -18.66 -6.58 -34.58
N ASP A 277 -17.60 -6.06 -33.95
CA ASP A 277 -16.94 -4.82 -34.31
C ASP A 277 -15.53 -5.07 -34.85
N LEU A 278 -15.44 -5.34 -36.14
CA LEU A 278 -14.17 -5.61 -36.84
C LEU A 278 -13.24 -4.39 -36.89
N SER A 279 -13.76 -3.18 -36.62
CA SER A 279 -12.94 -1.96 -36.59
C SER A 279 -12.10 -1.82 -35.33
N GLN A 280 -12.45 -2.55 -34.28
CA GLN A 280 -11.84 -2.45 -32.97
C GLN A 280 -11.11 -3.76 -32.54
N ASP A 281 -10.09 -4.16 -33.29
CA ASP A 281 -9.18 -5.21 -32.79
C ASP A 281 -8.29 -4.66 -31.64
N GLU A 282 -8.85 -3.78 -30.82
CA GLU A 282 -8.18 -3.23 -29.65
C GLU A 282 -8.01 -4.32 -28.59
N ARG A 283 -6.77 -4.61 -28.26
CA ARG A 283 -6.41 -5.53 -27.16
C ARG A 283 -5.58 -4.81 -26.14
N LYS A 284 -6.17 -4.61 -24.96
CA LYS A 284 -5.43 -4.19 -23.78
C LYS A 284 -5.03 -5.42 -22.97
N PHE A 285 -3.79 -5.51 -22.62
CA PHE A 285 -3.24 -6.59 -21.81
C PHE A 285 -2.32 -6.03 -20.76
N LEU A 286 -2.54 -6.44 -19.50
CA LEU A 286 -1.70 -6.12 -18.35
C LEU A 286 -1.18 -7.42 -17.74
N ASP A 287 0.09 -7.49 -17.41
CA ASP A 287 0.73 -8.61 -16.70
C ASP A 287 1.70 -8.01 -15.68
N ASP A 288 1.26 -7.95 -14.44
CA ASP A 288 2.02 -7.33 -13.37
C ASP A 288 2.40 -8.36 -12.31
N LYS A 289 3.64 -8.27 -11.84
CA LYS A 289 4.22 -9.18 -10.84
C LYS A 289 5.01 -8.37 -9.85
N SER A 290 4.86 -8.68 -8.58
CA SER A 290 5.65 -8.03 -7.54
C SER A 290 6.14 -9.03 -6.51
N LEU A 291 7.35 -8.77 -6.03
CA LEU A 291 7.94 -9.46 -4.87
C LEU A 291 8.45 -8.40 -3.89
N SER A 292 8.05 -8.51 -2.65
CA SER A 292 8.42 -7.59 -1.58
C SER A 292 8.99 -8.33 -0.40
N LEU A 293 10.13 -7.84 0.10
CA LEU A 293 10.77 -8.24 1.34
C LEU A 293 10.61 -7.11 2.35
N ASN A 294 10.17 -7.41 3.56
CA ASN A 294 10.03 -6.43 4.63
C ASN A 294 10.57 -7.01 5.94
N LEU A 295 11.55 -6.31 6.52
CA LEU A 295 12.08 -6.58 7.86
C LEU A 295 11.72 -5.38 8.73
N ASN A 296 11.01 -5.61 9.81
CA ASN A 296 10.66 -4.55 10.74
C ASN A 296 10.65 -5.05 12.17
N GLY A 297 10.76 -4.12 13.11
CA GLY A 297 10.66 -4.46 14.51
C GLY A 297 11.03 -3.31 15.43
N SER A 298 11.12 -3.65 16.70
CA SER A 298 11.47 -2.70 17.75
C SER A 298 12.30 -3.37 18.84
N TRP A 299 13.23 -2.61 19.37
CA TRP A 299 14.06 -3.02 20.50
C TRP A 299 13.77 -2.11 21.68
N LEU A 300 13.15 -2.65 22.72
CA LEU A 300 12.87 -1.92 23.95
C LEU A 300 14.11 -1.95 24.85
N LEU A 301 14.82 -0.84 24.90
CA LEU A 301 16.07 -0.69 25.67
C LEU A 301 15.81 -0.20 27.10
N ASN A 302 14.73 0.56 27.28
CA ASN A 302 14.26 1.11 28.56
C ASN A 302 15.36 1.83 29.37
N LYS A 303 16.22 2.60 28.66
CA LYS A 303 17.26 3.44 29.28
C LYS A 303 16.75 4.89 29.36
N SER A 304 17.33 5.69 30.29
CA SER A 304 16.96 7.09 30.50
C SER A 304 17.12 7.96 29.26
N TRP A 305 18.08 7.67 28.40
CA TRP A 305 18.39 8.43 27.19
C TRP A 305 17.79 7.82 25.90
N ILE A 306 17.31 6.56 25.96
CA ILE A 306 16.62 5.90 24.86
C ILE A 306 15.67 4.83 25.40
N THR A 307 14.39 4.96 25.08
CA THR A 307 13.37 4.00 25.51
C THR A 307 13.29 2.84 24.54
N SER A 308 13.21 3.13 23.25
CA SER A 308 13.11 2.12 22.20
C SER A 308 13.78 2.55 20.90
N LEU A 309 14.24 1.56 20.15
CA LEU A 309 14.74 1.69 18.80
C LEU A 309 13.82 0.92 17.87
N LYS A 310 13.32 1.55 16.82
CA LYS A 310 12.50 0.92 15.79
C LYS A 310 13.22 0.91 14.45
N TYR A 311 13.06 -0.14 13.69
CA TYR A 311 13.68 -0.27 12.38
C TYR A 311 12.69 -0.82 11.35
N VAL A 312 12.85 -0.38 10.12
CA VAL A 312 12.16 -0.89 8.94
C VAL A 312 13.17 -0.98 7.81
N LEU A 313 13.25 -2.13 7.17
CA LEU A 313 14.01 -2.35 5.95
C LEU A 313 13.10 -3.05 4.95
N SER A 314 12.90 -2.49 3.78
CA SER A 314 12.09 -3.10 2.74
C SER A 314 12.74 -2.99 1.37
N HIS A 315 12.50 -4.01 0.56
CA HIS A 315 12.89 -4.04 -0.84
C HIS A 315 11.76 -4.64 -1.66
N THR A 316 11.32 -3.92 -2.68
CA THR A 316 10.24 -4.36 -3.58
C THR A 316 10.72 -4.29 -5.02
N MET A 317 10.48 -5.36 -5.75
CA MET A 317 10.67 -5.45 -7.19
C MET A 317 9.31 -5.62 -7.84
N THR A 318 8.99 -4.77 -8.81
CA THR A 318 7.73 -4.85 -9.55
C THR A 318 8.00 -4.86 -11.04
N ARG A 319 7.51 -5.88 -11.72
CA ARG A 319 7.50 -5.96 -13.19
C ARG A 319 6.08 -5.68 -13.64
N GLU A 320 5.92 -4.64 -14.42
CA GLU A 320 4.65 -4.30 -15.06
C GLU A 320 4.81 -4.33 -16.59
N TYR A 321 3.93 -5.07 -17.23
CA TYR A 321 3.89 -5.16 -18.70
C TYR A 321 2.50 -4.75 -19.17
N ALA A 322 2.45 -3.73 -19.99
CA ALA A 322 1.24 -3.27 -20.66
C ALA A 322 1.40 -3.37 -22.18
N ARG A 323 0.37 -3.84 -22.85
CA ARG A 323 0.26 -3.88 -24.31
C ARG A 323 -1.05 -3.24 -24.71
N ASN A 324 -0.98 -2.36 -25.71
CA ASN A 324 -2.14 -1.75 -26.33
C ASN A 324 -2.03 -1.97 -27.85
N LYS A 325 -2.95 -2.76 -28.40
CA LYS A 325 -3.06 -3.00 -29.83
C LYS A 325 -4.35 -2.36 -30.32
N ALA A 326 -4.24 -1.38 -31.20
CA ALA A 326 -5.36 -0.58 -31.68
C ALA A 326 -5.23 -0.26 -33.16
N LEU A 327 -6.38 -0.14 -33.83
CA LEU A 327 -6.42 0.34 -35.21
C LEU A 327 -6.08 1.85 -35.23
N SER A 328 -5.12 2.21 -36.03
CA SER A 328 -4.71 3.59 -36.25
C SER A 328 -4.93 3.97 -37.70
N THR A 329 -5.49 5.17 -37.90
CA THR A 329 -5.71 5.73 -39.25
C THR A 329 -4.48 6.47 -39.73
N PHE A 330 -4.35 6.59 -41.06
CA PHE A 330 -3.26 7.28 -41.69
C PHE A 330 -3.17 8.77 -41.30
N VAL A 331 -2.00 9.22 -40.96
CA VAL A 331 -1.62 10.62 -40.83
C VAL A 331 -0.15 10.78 -41.26
N GLY A 332 0.14 11.80 -42.06
CA GLY A 332 1.52 12.18 -42.38
C GLY A 332 2.16 12.83 -41.15
N VAL A 333 3.35 12.40 -40.77
CA VAL A 333 4.04 12.90 -39.60
C VAL A 333 5.44 13.42 -39.96
N ALA A 334 5.80 14.56 -39.38
CA ALA A 334 7.17 15.04 -39.44
C ALA A 334 8.13 14.03 -38.81
N ASN A 335 9.36 13.97 -39.30
CA ASN A 335 10.38 13.05 -38.76
C ASN A 335 10.51 13.24 -37.23
N PRO A 336 10.19 12.21 -36.43
CA PRO A 336 10.25 12.33 -34.98
C PRO A 336 11.68 12.44 -34.43
N GLY A 337 12.70 12.25 -35.25
CA GLY A 337 14.09 12.53 -34.93
C GLY A 337 14.51 14.00 -35.10
N ALA A 338 13.65 14.86 -35.67
CA ALA A 338 13.94 16.28 -35.80
C ALA A 338 13.89 16.96 -34.44
N THR A 339 14.96 17.59 -34.06
CA THR A 339 15.09 18.35 -32.79
C THR A 339 14.84 19.83 -32.99
N GLU A 340 14.84 20.32 -34.22
CA GLU A 340 14.65 21.73 -34.56
C GLU A 340 13.64 21.90 -35.71
N PRO A 341 12.93 23.04 -35.74
CA PRO A 341 12.08 23.39 -36.89
C PRO A 341 12.89 23.53 -38.18
N GLY A 342 12.47 22.91 -39.24
CA GLY A 342 13.13 22.98 -40.53
C GLY A 342 12.43 22.12 -41.61
N GLU A 343 12.90 22.22 -42.82
CA GLU A 343 12.47 21.34 -43.91
C GLU A 343 13.12 19.98 -43.72
N GLY A 344 12.34 18.91 -43.87
CA GLY A 344 12.79 17.53 -43.69
C GLY A 344 11.90 16.51 -44.35
N PHE A 345 12.32 15.26 -44.32
CA PHE A 345 11.52 14.14 -44.80
C PHE A 345 10.35 13.85 -43.90
N VAL A 346 9.20 13.57 -44.48
CA VAL A 346 7.99 13.11 -43.82
C VAL A 346 7.90 11.59 -43.95
N GLU A 347 7.67 10.91 -42.85
CA GLU A 347 7.38 9.49 -42.83
C GLU A 347 5.86 9.29 -42.90
N PHE A 348 5.40 8.51 -43.87
CA PHE A 348 3.98 8.18 -44.00
C PHE A 348 3.74 6.79 -43.43
N THR A 349 2.77 6.68 -42.53
CA THR A 349 2.29 5.36 -42.11
C THR A 349 1.36 4.76 -43.18
N PRO A 350 1.21 3.44 -43.22
CA PRO A 350 0.18 2.82 -44.05
C PRO A 350 -1.23 3.35 -43.64
N HIS A 351 -2.12 3.36 -44.63
CA HIS A 351 -3.52 3.67 -44.36
C HIS A 351 -4.13 2.53 -43.51
N ASP A 352 -4.78 2.85 -42.43
CA ASP A 352 -5.45 1.90 -41.51
C ASP A 352 -4.53 0.71 -41.11
N TYR A 353 -3.63 0.95 -40.17
CA TYR A 353 -2.70 -0.07 -39.69
C TYR A 353 -2.97 -0.38 -38.19
N MET A 354 -2.64 -1.60 -37.79
CA MET A 354 -2.67 -2.00 -36.38
C MET A 354 -1.40 -1.52 -35.70
N SER A 355 -1.56 -0.55 -34.80
CA SER A 355 -0.48 -0.14 -33.90
C SER A 355 -0.36 -1.15 -32.74
N ASP A 356 0.85 -1.57 -32.39
CA ASP A 356 1.13 -2.47 -31.25
C ASP A 356 2.16 -1.81 -30.34
N ILE A 357 1.65 -1.06 -29.37
CA ILE A 357 2.46 -0.33 -28.40
C ILE A 357 2.58 -1.16 -27.13
N ARG A 358 3.80 -1.30 -26.64
CA ARG A 358 4.15 -2.06 -25.45
C ARG A 358 4.93 -1.21 -24.47
N ASN A 359 4.71 -1.47 -23.20
CA ASN A 359 5.42 -0.83 -22.12
C ASN A 359 5.87 -1.90 -21.11
N LEU A 360 7.18 -1.95 -20.83
CA LEU A 360 7.78 -2.86 -19.88
C LEU A 360 8.52 -2.05 -18.81
N SER A 361 8.00 -2.07 -17.60
CA SER A 361 8.60 -1.49 -16.42
C SER A 361 9.20 -2.59 -15.53
N MET A 362 10.39 -2.33 -14.98
CA MET A 362 11.07 -3.13 -13.98
C MET A 362 11.47 -2.18 -12.86
N ALA A 363 10.52 -1.89 -11.96
CA ALA A 363 10.69 -0.91 -10.89
C ALA A 363 11.25 -1.55 -9.62
N TYR A 364 12.16 -0.85 -8.95
CA TYR A 364 12.82 -1.24 -7.71
C TYR A 364 12.62 -0.16 -6.67
N TYR A 365 12.25 -0.58 -5.46
CA TYR A 365 12.06 0.29 -4.30
C TYR A 365 12.78 -0.28 -3.11
N THR A 366 13.72 0.46 -2.55
CA THR A 366 14.40 0.11 -1.31
C THR A 366 14.15 1.18 -0.29
N ASN A 367 13.82 0.81 0.93
CA ASN A 367 13.64 1.73 2.03
C ASN A 367 14.29 1.18 3.29
N ALA A 368 15.07 2.03 3.96
CA ALA A 368 15.65 1.74 5.27
C ALA A 368 15.33 2.90 6.21
N LYS A 369 14.68 2.62 7.33
CA LYS A 369 14.27 3.60 8.33
C LYS A 369 14.66 3.14 9.73
N LEU A 370 15.26 4.05 10.49
CA LEU A 370 15.63 3.86 11.88
C LEU A 370 15.07 4.99 12.74
N MET A 371 14.46 4.65 13.87
CA MET A 371 13.82 5.60 14.75
C MET A 371 14.19 5.30 16.21
N ALA A 372 14.67 6.32 16.92
CA ALA A 372 14.93 6.29 18.34
C ALA A 372 13.81 7.04 19.09
N GLU A 373 13.18 6.39 20.06
CA GLU A 373 12.18 7.00 20.91
C GLU A 373 12.74 7.18 22.31
N VAL A 374 12.51 8.34 22.86
CA VAL A 374 12.81 8.69 24.24
C VAL A 374 11.51 9.06 24.93
N SER A 375 11.20 8.38 26.02
CA SER A 375 10.01 8.66 26.83
C SER A 375 10.45 8.96 28.26
N GLY A 376 10.02 10.07 28.80
CA GLY A 376 10.38 10.50 30.14
C GLY A 376 9.24 11.20 30.84
N ARG A 377 9.25 11.16 32.16
CA ARG A 377 8.31 11.91 33.00
C ARG A 377 9.04 13.06 33.66
N TYR A 378 8.59 14.27 33.42
CA TYR A 378 9.07 15.48 34.04
C TYR A 378 7.97 16.06 34.93
N GLY A 379 8.05 15.81 36.22
CA GLY A 379 7.00 16.17 37.14
C GLY A 379 5.65 15.44 36.89
N LYS A 380 4.61 16.20 36.52
CA LYS A 380 3.29 15.67 36.15
C LYS A 380 3.15 15.43 34.63
N VAL A 381 4.11 15.85 33.85
CA VAL A 381 4.06 15.80 32.38
C VAL A 381 4.84 14.59 31.88
N TYR A 382 4.22 13.81 31.02
CA TYR A 382 4.86 12.71 30.31
C TYR A 382 5.26 13.22 28.92
N ASN A 383 6.53 13.11 28.58
CA ASN A 383 7.07 13.52 27.28
C ASN A 383 7.44 12.29 26.46
N LYS A 384 7.16 12.33 25.17
CA LYS A 384 7.61 11.34 24.19
C LYS A 384 8.23 12.07 22.99
N ALA A 385 9.54 11.94 22.88
CA ALA A 385 10.30 12.45 21.73
C ALA A 385 10.72 11.29 20.81
N MET A 386 10.74 11.54 19.52
CA MET A 386 11.18 10.61 18.48
C MET A 386 12.16 11.34 17.56
N LEU A 387 13.27 10.69 17.27
CA LEU A 387 14.25 11.10 16.24
C LEU A 387 14.40 9.95 15.26
N GLY A 388 14.37 10.22 13.97
CA GLY A 388 14.52 9.19 12.96
C GLY A 388 15.27 9.64 11.74
N ALA A 389 15.82 8.66 11.03
CA ALA A 389 16.43 8.81 9.73
C ALA A 389 15.86 7.76 8.78
N GLU A 390 15.71 8.15 7.52
CA GLU A 390 15.18 7.29 6.46
C GLU A 390 16.01 7.49 5.20
N TRP A 391 16.39 6.39 4.57
CA TRP A 391 16.94 6.36 3.23
C TRP A 391 16.00 5.57 2.32
N SER A 392 15.73 6.10 1.15
CA SER A 392 15.00 5.38 0.12
C SER A 392 15.66 5.54 -1.24
N ASN A 393 15.61 4.47 -2.01
CA ASN A 393 16.10 4.41 -3.37
C ASN A 393 15.00 3.86 -4.27
N SER A 394 14.75 4.51 -5.41
CA SER A 394 13.80 4.05 -6.42
C SER A 394 14.36 4.22 -7.81
N GLY A 395 14.04 3.30 -8.70
CA GLY A 395 14.49 3.35 -10.07
C GLY A 395 13.84 2.28 -10.93
N ASN A 396 14.11 2.33 -12.23
CA ASN A 396 13.50 1.45 -13.21
C ASN A 396 14.54 1.02 -14.24
N THR A 397 14.63 -0.29 -14.50
CA THR A 397 15.53 -0.87 -15.50
C THR A 397 14.76 -1.47 -16.68
N GLY A 398 13.47 -1.17 -16.79
CA GLY A 398 12.61 -1.70 -17.85
C GLY A 398 12.95 -1.14 -19.23
N LYS A 399 12.53 -1.89 -20.24
CA LYS A 399 12.68 -1.49 -21.65
C LYS A 399 11.89 -0.21 -21.98
N GLY A 400 10.92 0.16 -21.11
CA GLY A 400 10.09 1.33 -21.31
C GLY A 400 9.06 1.14 -22.42
N GLN A 401 8.76 2.24 -23.10
CA GLN A 401 7.81 2.23 -24.20
C GLN A 401 8.51 1.83 -25.51
N TYR A 402 7.94 0.85 -26.20
CA TYR A 402 8.39 0.40 -27.51
C TYR A 402 7.20 -0.09 -28.34
N TYR A 403 7.41 -0.28 -29.63
CA TYR A 403 6.40 -0.79 -30.54
C TYR A 403 6.90 -2.05 -31.28
N GLU A 404 5.97 -2.82 -31.80
CA GLU A 404 6.25 -3.89 -32.74
C GLU A 404 5.46 -3.70 -34.05
N GLY A 405 6.09 -4.02 -35.18
CA GLY A 405 5.51 -3.81 -36.49
C GLY A 405 5.64 -2.38 -36.99
N VAL A 406 4.53 -1.80 -37.46
CA VAL A 406 4.49 -0.44 -37.98
C VAL A 406 4.67 0.57 -36.84
N ARG A 407 5.57 1.54 -37.07
CA ARG A 407 5.80 2.62 -36.13
C ARG A 407 4.54 3.46 -35.95
N PRO A 408 4.03 3.61 -34.70
CA PRO A 408 2.90 4.48 -34.46
C PRO A 408 3.25 5.95 -34.70
N ILE A 409 2.26 6.71 -35.11
CA ILE A 409 2.38 8.15 -35.33
C ILE A 409 2.84 8.81 -34.01
N GLN A 410 3.82 9.73 -34.11
CA GLN A 410 4.34 10.50 -32.98
C GLN A 410 4.90 9.62 -31.84
N PHE A 411 5.26 8.36 -32.12
CA PHE A 411 5.83 7.48 -31.12
C PHE A 411 7.34 7.66 -30.99
N ARG A 412 7.82 7.91 -29.78
CA ARG A 412 9.24 7.94 -29.45
C ARG A 412 9.53 6.84 -28.43
N PRO A 413 10.34 5.83 -28.78
CA PRO A 413 10.79 4.84 -27.80
C PRO A 413 11.53 5.53 -26.65
N GLN A 414 11.22 5.11 -25.42
CA GLN A 414 11.86 5.67 -24.23
C GLN A 414 12.21 4.54 -23.26
N PRO A 415 13.47 4.10 -23.21
CA PRO A 415 13.93 3.15 -22.22
C PRO A 415 13.87 3.76 -20.80
N PHE A 416 13.30 3.04 -19.87
CA PHE A 416 13.27 3.51 -18.49
C PHE A 416 14.61 3.36 -17.78
N SER A 417 15.48 2.49 -18.31
CA SER A 417 16.87 2.35 -17.87
C SER A 417 17.73 3.62 -18.02
N ASP A 418 17.30 4.53 -18.88
CA ASP A 418 18.02 5.81 -19.10
C ASP A 418 17.72 6.84 -18.01
N ILE A 419 16.69 6.57 -17.18
CA ILE A 419 16.31 7.42 -16.05
C ILE A 419 17.16 7.02 -14.85
N PRO A 420 17.94 7.95 -14.25
CA PRO A 420 18.77 7.62 -13.10
C PRO A 420 17.93 7.22 -11.90
N PHE A 421 18.50 6.35 -11.07
CA PHE A 421 17.87 6.00 -9.79
C PHE A 421 17.84 7.21 -8.87
N MET A 422 16.69 7.44 -8.26
CA MET A 422 16.47 8.52 -7.30
C MET A 422 16.82 8.04 -5.90
N ASN A 423 17.74 8.75 -5.24
CA ASN A 423 18.06 8.56 -3.83
C ASN A 423 17.43 9.67 -3.01
N GLN A 424 16.85 9.28 -1.89
CA GLN A 424 16.24 10.21 -0.96
C GLN A 424 16.71 9.90 0.46
N VAL A 425 17.20 10.92 1.16
CA VAL A 425 17.57 10.83 2.57
C VAL A 425 16.71 11.82 3.35
N ALA A 426 16.13 11.36 4.43
CA ALA A 426 15.33 12.20 5.30
C ALA A 426 15.72 12.05 6.76
N VAL A 427 15.68 13.15 7.49
CA VAL A 427 15.81 13.17 8.95
C VAL A 427 14.56 13.83 9.51
N PHE A 428 14.02 13.30 10.58
CA PHE A 428 12.80 13.80 11.19
C PHE A 428 12.85 13.73 12.71
N VAL A 429 12.16 14.67 13.33
CA VAL A 429 11.99 14.76 14.78
C VAL A 429 10.53 15.02 15.09
N GLU A 430 10.02 14.43 16.15
CA GLU A 430 8.67 14.67 16.63
C GLU A 430 8.64 14.61 18.15
N GLU A 431 7.90 15.50 18.76
CA GLU A 431 7.67 15.55 20.20
C GLU A 431 6.17 15.55 20.49
N LYS A 432 5.77 14.74 21.46
CA LYS A 432 4.39 14.62 21.96
C LYS A 432 4.38 14.84 23.46
N VAL A 433 3.61 15.85 23.88
CA VAL A 433 3.48 16.23 25.29
C VAL A 433 2.00 16.22 25.69
N PRO A 434 1.52 15.17 26.35
CA PRO A 434 0.19 15.18 26.95
C PRO A 434 0.21 16.00 28.26
N LEU A 435 -0.55 17.09 28.26
CA LEU A 435 -0.73 17.98 29.41
C LEU A 435 -2.04 17.63 30.12
N PRO A 436 -2.03 17.25 31.39
CA PRO A 436 -3.26 17.05 32.16
C PRO A 436 -3.92 18.41 32.44
N VAL A 437 -5.16 18.58 31.98
CA VAL A 437 -5.96 19.79 32.21
C VAL A 437 -7.25 19.39 32.94
N GLY A 438 -7.27 19.51 34.27
CA GLY A 438 -8.40 19.07 35.09
C GLY A 438 -8.69 17.58 34.93
N LYS A 439 -9.88 17.21 34.45
CA LYS A 439 -10.30 15.83 34.21
C LYS A 439 -9.99 15.34 32.81
N THR A 440 -9.44 16.20 31.93
CA THR A 440 -9.10 15.91 30.52
C THR A 440 -7.60 16.03 30.31
N SER A 441 -7.12 15.61 29.15
CA SER A 441 -5.74 15.80 28.73
C SER A 441 -5.71 16.57 27.41
N LEU A 442 -4.88 17.61 27.34
CA LEU A 442 -4.51 18.29 26.11
C LEU A 442 -3.19 17.68 25.63
N THR A 443 -3.13 17.18 24.42
CA THR A 443 -1.88 16.69 23.86
C THR A 443 -1.36 17.66 22.81
N LEU A 444 -0.16 18.16 23.02
CA LEU A 444 0.57 18.95 22.04
C LEU A 444 1.46 18.00 21.25
N GLN A 445 1.48 18.15 19.92
CA GLN A 445 2.38 17.43 19.04
C GLN A 445 3.04 18.43 18.10
N ALA A 446 4.35 18.40 18.03
CA ALA A 446 5.16 19.17 17.08
C ALA A 446 6.16 18.24 16.42
N GLY A 447 6.38 18.41 15.14
CA GLY A 447 7.35 17.60 14.40
C GLY A 447 7.84 18.34 13.16
N GLY A 448 9.02 17.96 12.72
CA GLY A 448 9.65 18.43 11.49
C GLY A 448 10.32 17.30 10.74
N ARG A 449 10.32 17.39 9.42
CA ARG A 449 11.01 16.47 8.53
C ARG A 449 11.78 17.27 7.49
N PHE A 450 13.04 16.98 7.36
CA PHE A 450 13.89 17.47 6.27
C PHE A 450 14.19 16.31 5.32
N THR A 451 14.03 16.55 4.03
CA THR A 451 14.23 15.54 2.98
C THR A 451 15.14 16.10 1.92
N TYR A 452 16.20 15.37 1.59
CA TYR A 452 17.15 15.67 0.51
C TYR A 452 16.98 14.61 -0.59
N LEU A 453 16.94 15.08 -1.83
CA LEU A 453 16.87 14.27 -3.05
C LEU A 453 18.21 14.36 -3.76
N ALA A 454 18.80 13.20 -4.14
CA ALA A 454 20.07 13.08 -4.85
C ALA A 454 19.93 12.17 -6.09
#